data_0698e516d68a62a1b0f1a4a4f7b45668
#
_entry.id   0698e516d68a62a1b0f1a4a4f7b45668
#
_cell.length_a   1.000
_cell.length_b   1.000
_cell.length_c   1.000
_cell.angle_alpha   90.00
_cell.angle_beta   90.00
_cell.angle_gamma   90.00
#
_symmetry.space_group_name_H-M   'P 1'
#
loop_
_entity.id
_entity.type
_entity.pdbx_description
1 polymer ?
#
loop_
_entity_poly.entity_id
_entity_poly.type
_entity_poly.pdbx_seq_one_letter_code
_entity_poly.pdbx_strand_id
1 'polypeptide(L)'
;MKSSFKKTIAFVAMIAWAILGLTLMQPVNAATVTPTVSNLKATAAGQKVTFSFDWDLTGKSVKEGDTFTIDAPEGVNITKIATQSLQANGAEVATVSMTGKKITFTFKKAIESMNQNVKGGFSYNAEWDNTPGNPGNKTATSKVGSESVVITRPDGPGVFESVINKYNLTGDYVEKKFKLDASENYAWMNVGDDYYLTKWFIRINGDGKKQAITNPVVTDRIQAPAVDYSKITFAPAANHAASEFFVGTYLKPSFTLRKGGKVVASGWDFWKHVKFDADGNGFTVNLSDVSDVFKTASDEELIVEYQTLIPKTTIRVDNNATLKSDEITTPQEDPAFWNNTELKFWVTGDTTVTVQKEWVGDSEADRKEITVQLVADGKKLDGMTKTLTKESGWKADFTKLPGIKDGKKIEYSVEEVNTPDGYTSKVEKINDSNVIKVVNTSNKPTTTTTESTTTTTTTEAPATTTTTTT
;
A
#
# COMPACT_ATOMS: atom_id res chain seq x y z
N MET A 1 -26.91 55.36 5.20
CA MET A 1 -26.97 54.30 4.17
C MET A 1 -25.72 54.14 3.30
N LYS A 2 -24.72 55.06 3.29
CA LYS A 2 -23.48 54.93 2.45
C LYS A 2 -22.32 54.16 3.09
N SER A 3 -22.35 53.87 4.37
CA SER A 3 -21.25 53.18 5.09
C SER A 3 -21.42 51.64 5.11
N SER A 4 -22.64 51.14 5.01
CA SER A 4 -22.92 49.70 4.99
C SER A 4 -22.54 49.03 3.67
N PHE A 5 -22.67 49.76 2.56
CA PHE A 5 -22.39 49.22 1.22
C PHE A 5 -20.90 48.96 0.95
N LYS A 6 -20.00 49.79 1.55
CA LYS A 6 -18.54 49.59 1.39
C LYS A 6 -18.00 48.39 2.19
N LYS A 7 -18.64 48.04 3.33
CA LYS A 7 -18.24 46.85 4.11
C LYS A 7 -18.69 45.55 3.49
N THR A 8 -19.84 45.56 2.78
CA THR A 8 -20.35 44.37 2.09
C THR A 8 -19.54 44.05 0.86
N ILE A 9 -19.05 45.05 0.12
CA ILE A 9 -18.19 44.83 -1.06
C ILE A 9 -16.80 44.31 -0.64
N ALA A 10 -16.24 44.78 0.47
CA ALA A 10 -14.95 44.27 0.97
C ALA A 10 -15.07 42.82 1.48
N PHE A 11 -16.23 42.44 2.08
CA PHE A 11 -16.45 41.06 2.53
C PHE A 11 -16.69 40.09 1.38
N VAL A 12 -17.39 40.49 0.33
CA VAL A 12 -17.58 39.70 -0.89
C VAL A 12 -16.26 39.56 -1.66
N ALA A 13 -15.42 40.58 -1.71
CA ALA A 13 -14.10 40.49 -2.34
C ALA A 13 -13.16 39.53 -1.56
N MET A 14 -13.18 39.51 -0.22
CA MET A 14 -12.40 38.58 0.59
C MET A 14 -12.88 37.13 0.44
N ILE A 15 -14.18 36.90 0.32
CA ILE A 15 -14.71 35.56 0.05
C ILE A 15 -14.36 35.12 -1.38
N ALA A 16 -14.40 36.01 -2.35
CA ALA A 16 -13.98 35.70 -3.72
C ALA A 16 -12.48 35.36 -3.81
N TRP A 17 -11.60 36.02 -3.04
CA TRP A 17 -10.19 35.66 -2.97
C TRP A 17 -9.93 34.36 -2.19
N ALA A 18 -10.70 34.07 -1.16
CA ALA A 18 -10.62 32.78 -0.46
C ALA A 18 -11.11 31.61 -1.33
N ILE A 19 -12.13 31.83 -2.16
CA ILE A 19 -12.61 30.83 -3.11
C ILE A 19 -11.65 30.68 -4.32
N LEU A 20 -11.02 31.77 -4.79
CA LEU A 20 -10.02 31.68 -5.86
C LEU A 20 -8.70 31.05 -5.38
N GLY A 21 -8.38 31.15 -4.10
CA GLY A 21 -7.22 30.46 -3.50
C GLY A 21 -7.41 28.95 -3.29
N LEU A 22 -8.67 28.47 -3.27
CA LEU A 22 -9.00 27.05 -3.12
C LEU A 22 -9.18 26.31 -4.47
N THR A 23 -9.17 26.99 -5.60
CA THR A 23 -9.44 26.38 -6.91
C THR A 23 -8.20 26.05 -7.74
N LEU A 24 -7.00 26.11 -7.16
CA LEU A 24 -5.77 25.73 -7.87
C LEU A 24 -5.04 24.50 -7.30
N MET A 25 -5.66 23.77 -6.38
CA MET A 25 -5.31 22.36 -6.25
C MET A 25 -6.09 21.60 -7.32
N GLN A 26 -5.56 21.55 -8.53
CA GLN A 26 -5.96 20.54 -9.51
C GLN A 26 -5.85 19.20 -8.77
N PRO A 27 -6.90 18.38 -8.74
CA PRO A 27 -6.73 17.01 -8.29
C PRO A 27 -5.62 16.43 -9.16
N VAL A 28 -4.52 16.02 -8.56
CA VAL A 28 -3.52 15.22 -9.25
C VAL A 28 -4.30 14.02 -9.74
N ASN A 29 -4.58 13.95 -11.05
CA ASN A 29 -5.23 12.79 -11.63
C ASN A 29 -4.27 11.63 -11.45
N ALA A 30 -4.50 10.85 -10.40
CA ALA A 30 -3.75 9.64 -10.13
C ALA A 30 -3.89 8.71 -11.34
N ALA A 31 -2.79 8.41 -11.99
CA ALA A 31 -2.77 7.50 -13.12
C ALA A 31 -2.59 6.05 -12.66
N THR A 32 -3.12 5.13 -13.42
CA THR A 32 -2.76 3.72 -13.25
C THR A 32 -1.48 3.46 -14.01
N VAL A 33 -0.45 3.06 -13.30
CA VAL A 33 0.87 2.71 -13.86
C VAL A 33 0.92 1.21 -14.06
N THR A 34 1.37 0.77 -15.22
CA THR A 34 1.57 -0.67 -15.52
C THR A 34 3.06 -0.97 -15.57
N PRO A 35 3.67 -1.55 -14.52
CA PRO A 35 5.06 -1.96 -14.56
C PRO A 35 5.26 -3.16 -15.49
N THR A 36 6.49 -3.36 -15.97
CA THR A 36 6.90 -4.65 -16.50
C THR A 36 7.13 -5.59 -15.33
N VAL A 37 6.45 -6.74 -15.31
CA VAL A 37 6.57 -7.74 -14.26
C VAL A 37 7.44 -8.88 -14.73
N SER A 38 8.26 -9.42 -13.85
CA SER A 38 9.13 -10.58 -14.11
C SER A 38 9.33 -11.39 -12.83
N ASN A 39 9.87 -12.60 -12.99
CA ASN A 39 10.21 -13.47 -11.87
C ASN A 39 9.04 -13.79 -10.93
N LEU A 40 7.81 -13.85 -11.45
CA LEU A 40 6.67 -14.26 -10.65
C LEU A 40 6.85 -15.71 -10.20
N LYS A 41 6.92 -15.92 -8.89
CA LYS A 41 7.19 -17.22 -8.25
C LYS A 41 6.18 -17.45 -7.13
N ALA A 42 5.92 -18.74 -6.89
CA ALA A 42 5.19 -19.20 -5.72
C ALA A 42 5.96 -20.34 -5.06
N THR A 43 6.00 -20.36 -3.74
CA THR A 43 6.57 -21.45 -2.95
C THR A 43 5.59 -21.82 -1.84
N ALA A 44 5.47 -23.10 -1.52
CA ALA A 44 4.61 -23.59 -0.46
C ALA A 44 5.42 -24.29 0.62
N ALA A 45 5.07 -24.05 1.87
CA ALA A 45 5.62 -24.72 3.03
C ALA A 45 4.48 -24.95 4.04
N GLY A 46 4.00 -26.18 4.15
CA GLY A 46 2.81 -26.52 4.92
C GLY A 46 1.60 -25.71 4.44
N GLN A 47 0.93 -25.02 5.35
CA GLN A 47 -0.23 -24.19 5.03
C GLN A 47 0.12 -22.85 4.37
N LYS A 48 1.38 -22.43 4.44
CA LYS A 48 1.83 -21.13 3.92
C LYS A 48 2.21 -21.22 2.45
N VAL A 49 1.74 -20.24 1.67
CA VAL A 49 2.15 -20.01 0.28
C VAL A 49 2.75 -18.62 0.19
N THR A 50 3.96 -18.53 -0.34
CA THR A 50 4.63 -17.24 -0.55
C THR A 50 4.66 -16.94 -2.04
N PHE A 51 4.15 -15.79 -2.44
CA PHE A 51 4.23 -15.25 -3.79
C PHE A 51 5.24 -14.12 -3.83
N SER A 52 6.00 -14.05 -4.91
CA SER A 52 6.97 -12.97 -5.13
C SER A 52 7.08 -12.65 -6.60
N PHE A 53 7.35 -11.39 -6.92
CA PHE A 53 7.64 -10.94 -8.28
C PHE A 53 8.53 -9.70 -8.26
N ASP A 54 9.22 -9.46 -9.35
CA ASP A 54 9.94 -8.23 -9.60
C ASP A 54 9.13 -7.35 -10.55
N TRP A 55 9.27 -6.05 -10.41
CA TRP A 55 8.62 -5.06 -11.25
C TRP A 55 9.60 -3.98 -11.69
N ASP A 56 9.37 -3.42 -12.88
CA ASP A 56 10.21 -2.42 -13.52
C ASP A 56 9.36 -1.28 -14.10
N LEU A 57 9.65 -0.08 -13.68
CA LEU A 57 9.04 1.17 -14.14
C LEU A 57 10.00 2.01 -15.00
N THR A 58 11.11 1.43 -15.46
CA THR A 58 12.08 2.12 -16.32
C THR A 58 11.38 2.73 -17.54
N GLY A 59 11.64 4.00 -17.78
CA GLY A 59 11.03 4.75 -18.88
C GLY A 59 9.60 5.23 -18.62
N LYS A 60 9.04 4.98 -17.44
CA LYS A 60 7.71 5.48 -17.03
C LYS A 60 7.88 6.65 -16.05
N SER A 61 7.11 7.71 -16.27
CA SER A 61 7.03 8.83 -15.33
C SER A 61 5.99 8.49 -14.26
N VAL A 62 6.44 8.25 -13.04
CA VAL A 62 5.57 7.94 -11.89
C VAL A 62 5.53 9.14 -10.97
N LYS A 63 4.33 9.50 -10.53
CA LYS A 63 4.07 10.65 -9.67
C LYS A 63 3.38 10.22 -8.37
N GLU A 64 3.37 11.14 -7.42
CA GLU A 64 2.57 10.98 -6.22
C GLU A 64 1.10 10.73 -6.57
N GLY A 65 0.49 9.75 -5.89
CA GLY A 65 -0.90 9.34 -6.10
C GLY A 65 -1.10 8.29 -7.20
N ASP A 66 -0.15 8.09 -8.10
CA ASP A 66 -0.24 7.04 -9.12
C ASP A 66 -0.36 5.66 -8.45
N THR A 67 -1.06 4.75 -9.12
CA THR A 67 -1.37 3.44 -8.56
C THR A 67 -0.95 2.30 -9.48
N PHE A 68 -0.59 1.19 -8.84
CA PHE A 68 -0.41 -0.11 -9.48
C PHE A 68 -1.23 -1.13 -8.70
N THR A 69 -2.07 -1.92 -9.39
CA THR A 69 -2.97 -2.88 -8.74
C THR A 69 -2.75 -4.27 -9.31
N ILE A 70 -2.75 -5.27 -8.41
CA ILE A 70 -2.75 -6.69 -8.75
C ILE A 70 -3.96 -7.38 -8.12
N ASP A 71 -4.40 -8.46 -8.73
CA ASP A 71 -5.41 -9.32 -8.14
C ASP A 71 -4.79 -10.27 -7.10
N ALA A 72 -5.52 -10.52 -6.02
CA ALA A 72 -5.13 -11.53 -5.06
C ALA A 72 -5.15 -12.91 -5.73
N PRO A 73 -4.21 -13.81 -5.37
CA PRO A 73 -4.17 -15.16 -5.94
C PRO A 73 -5.46 -15.93 -5.66
N GLU A 74 -5.80 -16.81 -6.59
CA GLU A 74 -6.88 -17.78 -6.41
C GLU A 74 -6.38 -19.02 -5.66
N GLY A 75 -7.26 -19.69 -4.92
CA GLY A 75 -6.95 -20.94 -4.21
C GLY A 75 -6.26 -20.78 -2.86
N VAL A 76 -6.01 -19.55 -2.46
CA VAL A 76 -5.43 -19.18 -1.17
C VAL A 76 -6.18 -18.02 -0.55
N ASN A 77 -6.06 -17.88 0.77
CA ASN A 77 -6.54 -16.75 1.53
C ASN A 77 -5.36 -15.83 1.85
N ILE A 78 -5.51 -14.54 1.57
CA ILE A 78 -4.60 -13.51 2.05
C ILE A 78 -5.26 -12.83 3.23
N THR A 79 -4.54 -12.74 4.34
CA THR A 79 -4.93 -11.86 5.45
C THR A 79 -5.08 -10.44 4.90
N LYS A 80 -6.15 -9.75 5.26
CA LYS A 80 -6.39 -8.36 4.85
C LYS A 80 -5.12 -7.54 5.07
N ILE A 81 -4.59 -6.98 4.00
CA ILE A 81 -3.44 -6.09 4.07
C ILE A 81 -3.97 -4.72 4.50
N ALA A 82 -3.75 -4.37 5.78
CA ALA A 82 -3.90 -2.98 6.20
C ALA A 82 -2.96 -2.11 5.38
N THR A 83 -3.31 -0.84 5.22
CA THR A 83 -2.41 0.10 4.54
C THR A 83 -1.05 0.10 5.24
N GLN A 84 -0.02 -0.35 4.53
CA GLN A 84 1.36 -0.41 5.02
C GLN A 84 2.24 0.53 4.22
N SER A 85 3.17 1.18 4.92
CA SER A 85 4.19 2.02 4.31
C SER A 85 5.29 1.15 3.70
N LEU A 86 5.62 1.41 2.45
CA LEU A 86 6.71 0.77 1.72
C LEU A 86 7.86 1.76 1.61
N GLN A 87 8.97 1.47 2.26
CA GLN A 87 10.07 2.40 2.39
C GLN A 87 11.29 1.98 1.56
N ALA A 88 11.99 2.97 1.02
CA ALA A 88 13.29 2.82 0.39
C ALA A 88 14.22 3.94 0.88
N ASN A 89 15.43 3.58 1.28
CA ASN A 89 16.43 4.52 1.79
C ASN A 89 15.89 5.47 2.88
N GLY A 90 14.98 4.96 3.74
CA GLY A 90 14.38 5.71 4.84
C GLY A 90 13.19 6.61 4.45
N ALA A 91 12.81 6.68 3.17
CA ALA A 91 11.65 7.44 2.72
C ALA A 91 10.47 6.52 2.37
N GLU A 92 9.24 6.95 2.65
CA GLU A 92 8.04 6.30 2.17
C GLU A 92 7.88 6.54 0.66
N VAL A 93 8.05 5.48 -0.14
CA VAL A 93 7.96 5.54 -1.62
C VAL A 93 6.62 5.10 -2.15
N ALA A 94 5.89 4.28 -1.39
CA ALA A 94 4.54 3.86 -1.70
C ALA A 94 3.82 3.40 -0.43
N THR A 95 2.51 3.26 -0.53
CA THR A 95 1.71 2.46 0.41
C THR A 95 1.12 1.28 -0.33
N VAL A 96 0.91 0.16 0.37
CA VAL A 96 0.16 -0.98 -0.14
C VAL A 96 -1.07 -1.20 0.74
N SER A 97 -2.20 -1.48 0.11
CA SER A 97 -3.44 -1.81 0.79
C SER A 97 -4.19 -2.89 0.02
N MET A 98 -5.12 -3.57 0.71
CA MET A 98 -5.99 -4.55 0.07
C MET A 98 -7.45 -4.18 0.28
N THR A 99 -8.21 -4.16 -0.80
CA THR A 99 -9.66 -3.97 -0.78
C THR A 99 -10.31 -5.08 -1.60
N GLY A 100 -11.15 -5.89 -0.97
CA GLY A 100 -11.68 -7.10 -1.59
C GLY A 100 -10.53 -8.03 -2.04
N LYS A 101 -10.51 -8.38 -3.31
CA LYS A 101 -9.45 -9.22 -3.93
C LYS A 101 -8.39 -8.40 -4.69
N LYS A 102 -8.27 -7.10 -4.42
CA LYS A 102 -7.28 -6.25 -5.10
C LYS A 102 -6.25 -5.71 -4.11
N ILE A 103 -4.98 -5.90 -4.44
CA ILE A 103 -3.83 -5.34 -3.75
C ILE A 103 -3.39 -4.11 -4.54
N THR A 104 -3.45 -2.94 -3.93
CA THR A 104 -3.16 -1.66 -4.58
C THR A 104 -1.93 -1.01 -3.94
N PHE A 105 -0.98 -0.68 -4.77
CA PHE A 105 0.17 0.16 -4.44
C PHE A 105 -0.17 1.60 -4.82
N THR A 106 0.05 2.54 -3.91
CA THR A 106 -0.12 3.98 -4.17
C THR A 106 1.21 4.67 -3.94
N PHE A 107 1.77 5.24 -5.00
CA PHE A 107 3.09 5.88 -4.94
C PHE A 107 3.04 7.19 -4.18
N LYS A 108 4.13 7.50 -3.47
CA LYS A 108 4.32 8.71 -2.66
C LYS A 108 5.32 9.65 -3.33
N LYS A 109 5.34 10.90 -2.89
CA LYS A 109 6.20 11.96 -3.44
C LYS A 109 7.67 11.54 -3.60
N ALA A 110 8.19 10.73 -2.69
CA ALA A 110 9.58 10.28 -2.73
C ALA A 110 9.93 9.48 -4.00
N ILE A 111 8.96 8.82 -4.67
CA ILE A 111 9.21 8.09 -5.92
C ILE A 111 9.69 9.01 -7.04
N GLU A 112 9.26 10.27 -7.06
CA GLU A 112 9.64 11.27 -8.07
C GLU A 112 11.12 11.66 -7.99
N SER A 113 11.77 11.35 -6.86
CA SER A 113 13.23 11.53 -6.70
C SER A 113 14.05 10.44 -7.37
N MET A 114 13.38 9.37 -7.83
CA MET A 114 13.96 8.24 -8.55
C MET A 114 13.42 8.28 -9.99
N ASN A 115 14.04 9.07 -10.87
CA ASN A 115 13.51 9.31 -12.22
C ASN A 115 14.07 8.37 -13.29
N GLN A 116 14.97 7.45 -12.92
CA GLN A 116 15.61 6.49 -13.81
C GLN A 116 15.68 5.10 -13.18
N ASN A 117 15.59 4.07 -14.01
CA ASN A 117 15.80 2.68 -13.61
C ASN A 117 15.01 2.27 -12.35
N VAL A 118 13.78 2.77 -12.19
CA VAL A 118 12.96 2.46 -11.01
C VAL A 118 12.48 1.02 -11.11
N LYS A 119 13.00 0.18 -10.22
CA LYS A 119 12.72 -1.26 -10.15
C LYS A 119 12.48 -1.66 -8.71
N GLY A 120 11.76 -2.73 -8.54
CA GLY A 120 11.53 -3.26 -7.22
C GLY A 120 11.09 -4.70 -7.24
N GLY A 121 10.90 -5.24 -6.05
CA GLY A 121 10.32 -6.54 -5.82
C GLY A 121 9.28 -6.47 -4.73
N PHE A 122 8.35 -7.38 -4.82
CA PHE A 122 7.29 -7.53 -3.84
C PHE A 122 7.10 -9.00 -3.51
N SER A 123 6.97 -9.30 -2.24
CA SER A 123 6.68 -10.64 -1.75
C SER A 123 5.64 -10.58 -0.64
N TYR A 124 4.70 -11.51 -0.65
CA TYR A 124 3.66 -11.62 0.34
C TYR A 124 3.30 -13.08 0.59
N ASN A 125 2.77 -13.33 1.78
CA ASN A 125 2.33 -14.65 2.20
C ASN A 125 0.80 -14.77 2.10
N ALA A 126 0.36 -15.97 1.76
CA ALA A 126 -1.00 -16.41 1.79
C ALA A 126 -1.07 -17.79 2.45
N GLU A 127 -2.25 -18.25 2.77
CA GLU A 127 -2.50 -19.59 3.30
C GLU A 127 -3.44 -20.36 2.37
N TRP A 128 -3.29 -21.67 2.29
CA TRP A 128 -4.21 -22.48 1.54
C TRP A 128 -5.66 -22.29 2.05
N ASP A 129 -6.59 -22.15 1.10
CA ASP A 129 -8.00 -22.03 1.46
C ASP A 129 -8.52 -23.39 1.98
N ASN A 130 -8.84 -23.41 3.27
CA ASN A 130 -9.38 -24.57 3.97
C ASN A 130 -10.85 -24.35 4.37
N THR A 131 -11.57 -23.45 3.69
CA THR A 131 -12.97 -23.15 3.99
C THR A 131 -13.83 -24.40 3.95
N PRO A 132 -14.74 -24.62 4.92
CA PRO A 132 -15.72 -25.69 4.86
C PRO A 132 -16.55 -25.62 3.58
N GLY A 133 -16.69 -26.76 2.90
CA GLY A 133 -17.34 -26.82 1.58
C GLY A 133 -16.42 -26.55 0.40
N ASN A 134 -15.21 -26.08 0.65
CA ASN A 134 -14.12 -25.99 -0.31
C ASN A 134 -12.91 -26.75 0.24
N PRO A 135 -12.95 -28.09 0.29
CA PRO A 135 -11.92 -28.93 0.93
C PRO A 135 -10.63 -28.88 0.13
N GLY A 136 -9.90 -27.79 0.32
CA GLY A 136 -8.58 -27.59 -0.21
C GLY A 136 -8.53 -27.48 -1.73
N ASN A 137 -8.37 -26.25 -2.20
CA ASN A 137 -7.85 -26.06 -3.55
C ASN A 137 -6.54 -26.84 -3.68
N LYS A 138 -6.47 -27.72 -4.67
CA LYS A 138 -5.26 -28.47 -4.97
C LYS A 138 -4.15 -27.57 -5.50
N THR A 139 -4.53 -26.40 -6.00
CA THR A 139 -3.63 -25.46 -6.65
C THR A 139 -3.96 -24.04 -6.22
N ALA A 140 -2.94 -23.20 -6.18
CA ALA A 140 -3.08 -21.76 -6.11
C ALA A 140 -2.52 -21.12 -7.37
N THR A 141 -3.19 -20.09 -7.86
CA THR A 141 -2.82 -19.38 -9.09
C THR A 141 -2.66 -17.90 -8.80
N SER A 142 -1.54 -17.32 -9.19
CA SER A 142 -1.33 -15.88 -9.19
C SER A 142 -1.07 -15.39 -10.60
N LYS A 143 -1.65 -14.23 -10.94
CA LYS A 143 -1.41 -13.51 -12.19
C LYS A 143 -1.03 -12.08 -11.87
N VAL A 144 0.09 -11.63 -12.42
CA VAL A 144 0.56 -10.25 -12.26
C VAL A 144 1.05 -9.76 -13.62
N GLY A 145 0.37 -8.78 -14.20
CA GLY A 145 0.60 -8.36 -15.57
C GLY A 145 0.38 -9.52 -16.57
N SER A 146 1.39 -9.82 -17.38
CA SER A 146 1.39 -10.96 -18.31
C SER A 146 1.90 -12.27 -17.69
N GLU A 147 2.50 -12.20 -16.50
CA GLU A 147 3.05 -13.34 -15.80
C GLU A 147 1.97 -14.15 -15.08
N SER A 148 2.13 -15.46 -15.03
CA SER A 148 1.25 -16.37 -14.29
C SER A 148 2.06 -17.49 -13.66
N VAL A 149 1.73 -17.84 -12.42
CA VAL A 149 2.30 -18.99 -11.72
C VAL A 149 1.20 -19.83 -11.09
N VAL A 150 1.35 -21.14 -11.17
CA VAL A 150 0.49 -22.11 -10.51
C VAL A 150 1.36 -22.94 -9.57
N ILE A 151 0.91 -23.10 -8.33
CA ILE A 151 1.56 -23.99 -7.37
C ILE A 151 0.57 -25.03 -6.89
N THR A 152 1.03 -26.29 -6.80
CA THR A 152 0.23 -27.37 -6.26
C THR A 152 0.50 -27.53 -4.77
N ARG A 153 -0.53 -27.79 -4.00
CA ARG A 153 -0.41 -28.04 -2.57
C ARG A 153 0.43 -29.31 -2.35
N PRO A 154 1.50 -29.24 -1.56
CA PRO A 154 2.40 -30.37 -1.36
C PRO A 154 1.71 -31.62 -0.79
N ASP A 155 0.72 -31.42 0.11
CA ASP A 155 0.06 -32.47 0.87
C ASP A 155 -1.19 -33.01 0.15
N GLY A 156 -1.41 -32.64 -1.11
CA GLY A 156 -2.60 -33.00 -1.88
C GLY A 156 -3.85 -32.18 -1.50
N PRO A 157 -5.05 -32.55 -1.98
CA PRO A 157 -6.27 -31.84 -1.62
C PRO A 157 -6.47 -32.01 -0.13
N GLY A 158 -6.66 -30.93 0.60
CA GLY A 158 -6.85 -30.84 2.04
C GLY A 158 -7.55 -32.01 2.72
N VAL A 159 -6.87 -33.13 2.75
CA VAL A 159 -7.17 -34.19 3.68
C VAL A 159 -6.70 -33.64 5.01
N PHE A 160 -7.62 -33.25 5.83
CA PHE A 160 -7.29 -32.96 7.20
C PHE A 160 -6.77 -34.28 7.79
N GLU A 161 -5.51 -34.34 8.15
CA GLU A 161 -4.88 -35.57 8.61
C GLU A 161 -5.36 -35.95 10.04
N SER A 162 -5.93 -34.98 10.76
CA SER A 162 -6.39 -35.10 12.13
C SER A 162 -7.91 -34.99 12.24
N VAL A 163 -8.49 -35.66 13.22
CA VAL A 163 -9.90 -35.57 13.56
C VAL A 163 -10.32 -34.16 13.97
N ILE A 164 -9.39 -33.35 14.47
CA ILE A 164 -9.58 -31.93 14.75
C ILE A 164 -8.73 -31.11 13.80
N ASN A 165 -9.31 -30.05 13.26
CA ASN A 165 -8.59 -29.06 12.44
C ASN A 165 -8.97 -27.65 12.86
N LYS A 166 -7.96 -26.82 13.03
CA LYS A 166 -8.13 -25.42 13.35
C LYS A 166 -7.64 -24.54 12.23
N TYR A 167 -8.42 -23.53 11.87
CA TYR A 167 -8.06 -22.56 10.85
C TYR A 167 -8.80 -21.25 11.08
N ASN A 168 -8.40 -20.21 10.37
CA ASN A 168 -9.09 -18.92 10.37
C ASN A 168 -9.43 -18.50 8.95
N LEU A 169 -10.44 -17.67 8.84
CA LEU A 169 -10.75 -16.94 7.63
C LEU A 169 -10.43 -15.46 7.86
N THR A 170 -9.60 -14.97 6.98
CA THR A 170 -9.26 -13.57 6.93
C THR A 170 -10.05 -12.90 5.82
N GLY A 171 -10.82 -11.89 6.18
CA GLY A 171 -11.66 -11.15 5.26
C GLY A 171 -12.56 -10.18 6.02
N ASP A 172 -13.43 -9.49 5.30
CA ASP A 172 -14.39 -8.55 5.87
C ASP A 172 -15.59 -9.28 6.54
N TYR A 173 -15.33 -10.37 7.28
CA TYR A 173 -16.34 -11.05 8.06
C TYR A 173 -16.69 -10.24 9.31
N VAL A 174 -17.27 -9.09 9.07
CA VAL A 174 -17.85 -8.29 10.14
C VAL A 174 -19.31 -8.69 10.24
N GLU A 175 -19.61 -9.71 11.03
CA GLU A 175 -20.96 -9.84 11.54
C GLU A 175 -21.19 -8.65 12.47
N LYS A 176 -21.94 -7.69 11.99
CA LYS A 176 -22.22 -6.45 12.74
C LYS A 176 -23.42 -6.59 13.66
N LYS A 177 -24.14 -7.70 13.61
CA LYS A 177 -25.36 -7.94 14.38
C LYS A 177 -25.23 -9.23 15.18
N PHE A 178 -25.30 -9.12 16.49
CA PHE A 178 -25.13 -10.23 17.42
C PHE A 178 -26.33 -10.33 18.35
N LYS A 179 -26.78 -11.58 18.63
CA LYS A 179 -27.75 -11.87 19.68
C LYS A 179 -27.04 -11.77 21.02
N LEU A 180 -27.49 -10.85 21.88
CA LEU A 180 -26.82 -10.49 23.11
C LEU A 180 -27.23 -11.36 24.29
N ASP A 181 -28.51 -11.75 24.35
CA ASP A 181 -29.08 -12.46 25.48
C ASP A 181 -30.24 -13.38 25.05
N ALA A 182 -30.89 -14.04 26.01
CA ALA A 182 -32.02 -14.91 25.79
C ALA A 182 -33.27 -14.19 25.26
N SER A 183 -33.38 -12.90 25.43
CA SER A 183 -34.54 -12.07 25.04
C SER A 183 -34.51 -11.63 23.58
N GLU A 184 -33.62 -12.21 22.78
CA GLU A 184 -33.42 -11.84 21.36
C GLU A 184 -33.04 -10.37 21.12
N ASN A 185 -32.40 -9.74 22.10
CA ASN A 185 -31.79 -8.43 21.90
C ASN A 185 -30.58 -8.57 20.98
N TYR A 186 -30.50 -7.62 20.04
CA TYR A 186 -29.40 -7.58 19.07
C TYR A 186 -28.67 -6.25 19.18
N ALA A 187 -27.35 -6.29 19.06
CA ALA A 187 -26.52 -5.10 18.93
C ALA A 187 -25.66 -5.14 17.68
N TRP A 188 -25.33 -3.97 17.19
CA TRP A 188 -24.35 -3.74 16.15
C TRP A 188 -23.04 -3.30 16.80
N MET A 189 -21.95 -3.91 16.40
CA MET A 189 -20.62 -3.58 16.91
C MET A 189 -19.83 -2.79 15.87
N ASN A 190 -19.13 -1.76 16.34
CA ASN A 190 -18.13 -1.03 15.57
C ASN A 190 -16.79 -1.12 16.32
N VAL A 191 -15.82 -1.78 15.73
CA VAL A 191 -14.45 -1.93 16.27
C VAL A 191 -13.51 -0.81 15.81
N GLY A 192 -14.00 0.15 15.04
CA GLY A 192 -13.19 1.23 14.47
C GLY A 192 -12.11 0.72 13.53
N ASP A 193 -11.08 1.56 13.35
CA ASP A 193 -9.96 1.26 12.44
C ASP A 193 -8.75 0.61 13.14
N ASP A 194 -8.81 0.37 14.44
CA ASP A 194 -7.67 -0.13 15.22
C ASP A 194 -7.57 -1.65 15.27
N TYR A 195 -8.64 -2.38 14.91
CA TYR A 195 -8.71 -3.83 15.06
C TYR A 195 -9.14 -4.54 13.78
N TYR A 196 -8.64 -5.77 13.62
CA TYR A 196 -9.22 -6.79 12.75
C TYR A 196 -10.20 -7.63 13.57
N LEU A 197 -11.28 -8.05 12.93
CA LEU A 197 -12.18 -9.06 13.45
C LEU A 197 -11.90 -10.37 12.69
N THR A 198 -11.18 -11.29 13.31
CA THR A 198 -10.76 -12.56 12.70
C THR A 198 -11.68 -13.67 13.13
N LYS A 199 -12.23 -14.42 12.17
CA LYS A 199 -13.09 -15.57 12.42
C LYS A 199 -12.24 -16.85 12.48
N TRP A 200 -12.41 -17.62 13.55
CA TRP A 200 -11.75 -18.90 13.78
C TRP A 200 -12.75 -20.04 13.67
N PHE A 201 -12.25 -21.19 13.24
CA PHE A 201 -13.00 -22.42 13.11
C PHE A 201 -12.24 -23.57 13.76
N ILE A 202 -12.94 -24.36 14.57
CA ILE A 202 -12.48 -25.65 15.05
C ILE A 202 -13.39 -26.67 14.41
N ARG A 203 -12.86 -27.44 13.47
CA ARG A 203 -13.58 -28.44 12.69
C ARG A 203 -13.23 -29.83 13.22
N ILE A 204 -14.20 -30.63 13.49
CA ILE A 204 -14.07 -31.99 14.03
C ILE A 204 -14.71 -32.94 13.02
N ASN A 205 -14.08 -34.10 12.75
CA ASN A 205 -14.50 -35.05 11.72
C ASN A 205 -14.52 -34.50 10.29
N GLY A 206 -13.75 -33.43 10.03
CA GLY A 206 -13.59 -32.91 8.70
C GLY A 206 -12.62 -33.71 7.83
N ASP A 207 -11.90 -34.67 8.41
CA ASP A 207 -10.89 -35.49 7.73
C ASP A 207 -11.50 -36.60 6.84
N GLY A 208 -12.81 -36.77 6.87
CA GLY A 208 -13.51 -37.81 6.12
C GLY A 208 -13.38 -39.23 6.70
N LYS A 209 -12.63 -39.40 7.81
CA LYS A 209 -12.45 -40.71 8.48
C LYS A 209 -13.66 -41.13 9.28
N LYS A 210 -14.57 -40.21 9.56
CA LYS A 210 -15.86 -40.48 10.24
C LYS A 210 -15.69 -41.20 11.56
N GLN A 211 -14.84 -40.68 12.43
CA GLN A 211 -14.65 -41.23 13.76
C GLN A 211 -15.89 -40.95 14.62
N ALA A 212 -16.41 -41.99 15.31
CA ALA A 212 -17.48 -41.79 16.30
C ALA A 212 -16.98 -40.90 17.44
N ILE A 213 -17.77 -39.91 17.83
CA ILE A 213 -17.43 -38.94 18.88
C ILE A 213 -18.66 -38.80 19.80
N THR A 214 -18.44 -39.02 21.08
CA THR A 214 -19.42 -38.85 22.16
C THR A 214 -18.85 -37.90 23.21
N ASN A 215 -19.69 -37.02 23.76
CA ASN A 215 -19.32 -36.05 24.79
C ASN A 215 -18.07 -35.22 24.45
N PRO A 216 -18.01 -34.58 23.27
CA PRO A 216 -16.82 -33.85 22.87
C PRO A 216 -16.58 -32.62 23.77
N VAL A 217 -15.35 -32.49 24.24
CA VAL A 217 -14.85 -31.33 24.96
C VAL A 217 -13.80 -30.60 24.07
N VAL A 218 -14.09 -29.36 23.77
CA VAL A 218 -13.22 -28.50 22.95
C VAL A 218 -12.55 -27.47 23.86
N THR A 219 -11.26 -27.37 23.77
CA THR A 219 -10.47 -26.32 24.42
C THR A 219 -9.74 -25.48 23.36
N ASP A 220 -9.61 -24.21 23.62
CA ASP A 220 -8.92 -23.27 22.75
C ASP A 220 -7.98 -22.38 23.55
N ARG A 221 -6.83 -22.07 22.99
CA ARG A 221 -5.87 -21.17 23.62
C ARG A 221 -5.19 -20.29 22.59
N ILE A 222 -5.39 -18.97 22.75
CA ILE A 222 -4.88 -17.96 21.85
C ILE A 222 -3.76 -17.12 22.50
N GLN A 223 -2.74 -16.77 21.74
CA GLN A 223 -1.69 -15.83 22.13
C GLN A 223 -1.87 -14.53 21.36
N ALA A 224 -2.76 -13.68 21.86
CA ALA A 224 -3.08 -12.40 21.22
C ALA A 224 -2.77 -11.23 22.16
N PRO A 225 -2.40 -10.05 21.60
CA PRO A 225 -2.25 -8.84 22.40
C PRO A 225 -3.55 -8.41 23.07
N ALA A 226 -3.43 -7.68 24.17
CA ALA A 226 -4.58 -7.13 24.89
C ALA A 226 -5.40 -6.18 24.00
N VAL A 227 -6.71 -6.17 24.25
CA VAL A 227 -7.69 -5.32 23.54
C VAL A 227 -8.06 -4.13 24.41
N ASP A 228 -8.02 -2.95 23.84
CA ASP A 228 -8.54 -1.73 24.47
C ASP A 228 -10.04 -1.59 24.15
N TYR A 229 -10.87 -2.05 25.06
CA TYR A 229 -12.32 -2.03 24.90
C TYR A 229 -12.92 -0.62 24.82
N SER A 230 -12.22 0.43 25.27
CA SER A 230 -12.71 1.81 25.19
C SER A 230 -12.87 2.32 23.76
N LYS A 231 -12.22 1.66 22.80
CA LYS A 231 -12.28 1.97 21.37
C LYS A 231 -13.41 1.26 20.61
N ILE A 232 -14.20 0.43 21.31
CA ILE A 232 -15.24 -0.38 20.70
C ILE A 232 -16.60 0.19 21.10
N THR A 233 -17.48 0.37 20.14
CA THR A 233 -18.84 0.88 20.37
C THR A 233 -19.90 -0.11 19.90
N PHE A 234 -21.03 -0.10 20.57
CA PHE A 234 -22.21 -0.88 20.23
C PHE A 234 -23.42 0.04 20.01
N ALA A 235 -24.23 -0.28 19.01
CA ALA A 235 -25.47 0.43 18.73
C ALA A 235 -26.62 -0.59 18.54
N PRO A 236 -27.79 -0.44 19.13
CA PRO A 236 -28.27 0.73 19.89
C PRO A 236 -27.88 0.75 21.38
N ALA A 237 -26.98 -0.09 21.81
CA ALA A 237 -26.68 -0.39 23.20
C ALA A 237 -25.94 0.75 23.92
N ALA A 238 -26.56 1.91 24.07
CA ALA A 238 -26.04 3.00 24.92
C ALA A 238 -25.81 2.57 26.39
N ASN A 239 -26.27 1.39 26.79
CA ASN A 239 -26.23 0.89 28.16
C ASN A 239 -25.31 -0.32 28.38
N HIS A 240 -24.58 -0.77 27.36
CA HIS A 240 -23.69 -1.93 27.45
C HIS A 240 -22.23 -1.53 27.25
N ALA A 241 -21.36 -1.99 28.14
CA ALA A 241 -19.93 -1.86 27.99
C ALA A 241 -19.36 -2.96 27.08
N ALA A 242 -18.35 -2.66 26.30
CA ALA A 242 -17.68 -3.66 25.45
C ALA A 242 -17.19 -4.88 26.26
N SER A 243 -16.73 -4.65 27.50
CA SER A 243 -16.31 -5.70 28.43
C SER A 243 -17.38 -6.75 28.73
N GLU A 244 -18.67 -6.46 28.55
CA GLU A 244 -19.75 -7.42 28.74
C GLU A 244 -19.76 -8.49 27.62
N PHE A 245 -19.27 -8.16 26.43
CA PHE A 245 -19.31 -9.01 25.25
C PHE A 245 -17.97 -9.62 24.90
N PHE A 246 -16.88 -9.18 25.53
CA PHE A 246 -15.55 -9.72 25.31
C PHE A 246 -15.00 -10.42 26.55
N VAL A 247 -14.15 -11.42 26.31
CA VAL A 247 -13.20 -11.95 27.28
C VAL A 247 -11.87 -12.05 26.56
N GLY A 248 -10.85 -11.28 27.01
CA GLY A 248 -9.62 -11.13 26.28
C GLY A 248 -9.88 -10.62 24.86
N THR A 249 -9.53 -11.41 23.86
CA THR A 249 -9.81 -11.07 22.45
C THR A 249 -11.11 -11.70 21.93
N TYR A 250 -11.72 -12.64 22.65
CA TYR A 250 -12.88 -13.38 22.21
C TYR A 250 -14.16 -12.55 22.26
N LEU A 251 -14.87 -12.50 21.15
CA LEU A 251 -16.20 -11.90 21.05
C LEU A 251 -17.27 -12.96 21.38
N LYS A 252 -17.80 -12.97 22.59
CA LYS A 252 -18.78 -13.97 23.08
C LYS A 252 -19.99 -14.18 22.16
N PRO A 253 -20.68 -13.12 21.68
CA PRO A 253 -21.85 -13.30 20.83
C PRO A 253 -21.57 -13.93 19.46
N SER A 254 -20.32 -14.04 19.05
CA SER A 254 -19.94 -14.61 17.75
C SER A 254 -19.86 -16.13 17.74
N PHE A 255 -19.95 -16.76 18.92
CA PHE A 255 -19.84 -18.22 19.03
C PHE A 255 -21.01 -18.94 18.35
N THR A 256 -20.71 -19.92 17.49
CA THR A 256 -21.69 -20.72 16.77
C THR A 256 -21.22 -22.17 16.73
N LEU A 257 -22.14 -23.10 16.98
CA LEU A 257 -21.91 -24.54 16.90
C LEU A 257 -22.74 -25.15 15.78
N ARG A 258 -22.07 -25.88 14.89
CA ARG A 258 -22.71 -26.62 13.80
C ARG A 258 -22.47 -28.11 13.92
N LYS A 259 -23.46 -28.90 13.48
CA LYS A 259 -23.37 -30.35 13.30
C LYS A 259 -23.99 -30.70 11.94
N GLY A 260 -23.28 -31.45 11.11
CA GLY A 260 -23.72 -31.82 9.77
C GLY A 260 -24.15 -30.59 8.92
N GLY A 261 -23.42 -29.46 9.04
CA GLY A 261 -23.72 -28.19 8.37
C GLY A 261 -24.87 -27.36 8.98
N LYS A 262 -25.66 -27.90 9.90
CA LYS A 262 -26.81 -27.22 10.55
C LYS A 262 -26.34 -26.52 11.84
N VAL A 263 -26.86 -25.32 12.10
CA VAL A 263 -26.64 -24.61 13.36
C VAL A 263 -27.38 -25.34 14.49
N VAL A 264 -26.64 -25.72 15.54
CA VAL A 264 -27.20 -26.33 16.78
C VAL A 264 -27.43 -25.24 17.82
N ALA A 265 -26.49 -24.33 17.97
CA ALA A 265 -26.58 -23.19 18.89
C ALA A 265 -25.74 -22.03 18.37
N SER A 266 -26.15 -20.79 18.67
CA SER A 266 -25.38 -19.59 18.28
C SER A 266 -25.62 -18.45 19.26
N GLY A 267 -24.69 -17.50 19.32
CA GLY A 267 -24.76 -16.36 20.21
C GLY A 267 -24.93 -16.80 21.67
N TRP A 268 -25.86 -16.17 22.39
CA TRP A 268 -26.14 -16.48 23.80
C TRP A 268 -26.39 -17.98 24.06
N ASP A 269 -27.12 -18.65 23.20
CA ASP A 269 -27.48 -20.05 23.39
C ASP A 269 -26.28 -20.99 23.37
N PHE A 270 -25.16 -20.52 22.80
CA PHE A 270 -23.90 -21.28 22.82
C PHE A 270 -22.92 -20.71 23.85
N TRP A 271 -22.61 -19.40 23.82
CA TRP A 271 -21.52 -18.88 24.64
C TRP A 271 -21.78 -18.95 26.16
N LYS A 272 -23.02 -19.02 26.61
CA LYS A 272 -23.37 -19.26 28.05
C LYS A 272 -22.80 -20.57 28.61
N HIS A 273 -22.47 -21.52 27.73
CA HIS A 273 -21.86 -22.83 28.08
C HIS A 273 -20.32 -22.79 27.95
N VAL A 274 -19.75 -21.74 27.40
CA VAL A 274 -18.30 -21.59 27.21
C VAL A 274 -17.68 -21.07 28.52
N LYS A 275 -16.71 -21.81 29.03
CA LYS A 275 -15.92 -21.44 30.22
C LYS A 275 -14.62 -20.79 29.74
N PHE A 276 -14.49 -19.49 29.97
CA PHE A 276 -13.28 -18.78 29.63
C PHE A 276 -12.22 -18.86 30.72
N ASP A 277 -10.97 -18.92 30.34
CA ASP A 277 -9.85 -18.93 31.29
C ASP A 277 -9.74 -17.57 32.00
N ALA A 278 -9.21 -17.59 33.22
CA ALA A 278 -9.10 -16.37 34.03
C ALA A 278 -8.21 -15.28 33.41
N ASP A 279 -7.24 -15.68 32.57
CA ASP A 279 -6.35 -14.77 31.84
C ASP A 279 -6.96 -14.24 30.53
N GLY A 280 -8.16 -14.68 30.16
CA GLY A 280 -8.86 -14.27 28.95
C GLY A 280 -8.24 -14.80 27.64
N ASN A 281 -7.28 -15.73 27.72
CA ASN A 281 -6.55 -16.23 26.55
C ASN A 281 -6.97 -17.65 26.13
N GLY A 282 -8.05 -18.19 26.71
CA GLY A 282 -8.54 -19.50 26.35
C GLY A 282 -9.98 -19.72 26.75
N PHE A 283 -10.54 -20.80 26.25
CA PHE A 283 -11.85 -21.31 26.69
C PHE A 283 -11.90 -22.81 26.62
N THR A 284 -12.85 -23.35 27.37
CA THR A 284 -13.25 -24.78 27.33
C THR A 284 -14.77 -24.86 27.22
N VAL A 285 -15.26 -25.73 26.36
CA VAL A 285 -16.68 -26.05 26.24
C VAL A 285 -16.91 -27.54 26.10
N ASN A 286 -17.81 -28.10 26.93
CA ASN A 286 -18.36 -29.43 26.74
C ASN A 286 -19.60 -29.30 25.86
N LEU A 287 -19.57 -29.85 24.65
CA LEU A 287 -20.69 -29.71 23.71
C LEU A 287 -21.94 -30.40 24.17
N SER A 288 -21.84 -31.44 25.05
CA SER A 288 -23.00 -32.10 25.67
C SER A 288 -23.76 -31.21 26.65
N ASP A 289 -23.12 -30.15 27.17
CA ASP A 289 -23.80 -29.13 27.97
C ASP A 289 -24.59 -28.14 27.07
N VAL A 290 -24.23 -28.06 25.80
CA VAL A 290 -24.93 -27.21 24.82
C VAL A 290 -26.16 -27.90 24.26
N SER A 291 -26.06 -29.23 23.96
CA SER A 291 -27.16 -30.00 23.41
C SER A 291 -26.97 -31.50 23.66
N ASP A 292 -28.07 -32.18 23.99
CA ASP A 292 -28.10 -33.64 24.22
C ASP A 292 -27.72 -34.45 22.97
N VAL A 293 -27.76 -33.86 21.79
CA VAL A 293 -27.35 -34.53 20.53
C VAL A 293 -25.88 -34.96 20.52
N PHE A 294 -25.07 -34.44 21.44
CA PHE A 294 -23.66 -34.78 21.60
C PHE A 294 -23.40 -35.86 22.65
N LYS A 295 -24.44 -36.31 23.38
CA LYS A 295 -24.37 -37.42 24.31
C LYS A 295 -24.48 -38.78 23.61
N THR A 296 -24.74 -38.77 22.32
CA THR A 296 -24.81 -39.95 21.47
C THR A 296 -23.70 -39.95 20.47
N ALA A 297 -23.02 -41.05 20.25
CA ALA A 297 -21.95 -41.20 19.29
C ALA A 297 -22.41 -40.78 17.89
N SER A 298 -21.60 -39.93 17.24
CA SER A 298 -21.87 -39.44 15.90
C SER A 298 -20.56 -39.27 15.14
N ASP A 299 -20.59 -39.61 13.86
CA ASP A 299 -19.48 -39.39 12.90
C ASP A 299 -19.68 -38.17 12.03
N GLU A 300 -20.71 -37.38 12.29
CA GLU A 300 -20.96 -36.14 11.57
C GLU A 300 -19.93 -35.09 11.90
N GLU A 301 -19.68 -34.22 10.92
CA GLU A 301 -18.82 -33.06 11.08
C GLU A 301 -19.38 -32.09 12.12
N LEU A 302 -18.54 -31.64 13.03
CA LEU A 302 -18.83 -30.57 13.98
C LEU A 302 -17.96 -29.36 13.67
N ILE A 303 -18.50 -28.15 13.83
CA ILE A 303 -17.73 -26.90 13.66
C ILE A 303 -18.07 -25.97 14.81
N VAL A 304 -17.05 -25.56 15.56
CA VAL A 304 -17.12 -24.46 16.52
C VAL A 304 -16.53 -23.22 15.83
N GLU A 305 -17.36 -22.20 15.66
CA GLU A 305 -16.98 -20.91 15.04
C GLU A 305 -16.98 -19.84 16.11
N TYR A 306 -16.04 -18.91 16.04
CA TYR A 306 -16.01 -17.72 16.91
C TYR A 306 -15.12 -16.64 16.30
N GLN A 307 -15.22 -15.40 16.81
CA GLN A 307 -14.41 -14.28 16.35
C GLN A 307 -13.57 -13.71 17.47
N THR A 308 -12.40 -13.19 17.11
CA THR A 308 -11.50 -12.48 18.01
C THR A 308 -11.09 -11.15 17.43
N LEU A 309 -10.84 -10.17 18.32
CA LEU A 309 -10.22 -8.91 17.95
C LEU A 309 -8.71 -9.04 17.97
N ILE A 310 -8.08 -8.57 16.90
CA ILE A 310 -6.62 -8.53 16.77
C ILE A 310 -6.21 -7.09 16.44
N PRO A 311 -5.39 -6.44 17.28
CA PRO A 311 -4.88 -5.11 16.97
C PRO A 311 -4.16 -5.08 15.61
N LYS A 312 -4.38 -4.06 14.80
CA LYS A 312 -3.80 -3.95 13.45
C LYS A 312 -2.26 -3.88 13.44
N THR A 313 -1.67 -3.53 14.57
CA THR A 313 -0.21 -3.54 14.77
C THR A 313 0.36 -4.94 15.01
N THR A 314 -0.50 -5.95 15.21
CA THR A 314 -0.08 -7.34 15.48
C THR A 314 0.47 -7.98 14.21
N ILE A 315 1.61 -8.66 14.32
CA ILE A 315 2.23 -9.37 13.20
C ILE A 315 1.73 -10.81 13.13
N ARG A 316 1.59 -11.48 14.26
CA ARG A 316 1.19 -12.88 14.35
C ARG A 316 0.39 -13.16 15.62
N VAL A 317 -0.57 -14.04 15.50
CA VAL A 317 -1.34 -14.63 16.61
C VAL A 317 -1.33 -16.13 16.45
N ASP A 318 -0.79 -16.84 17.42
CA ASP A 318 -0.86 -18.30 17.50
C ASP A 318 -2.12 -18.69 18.27
N ASN A 319 -2.80 -19.75 17.82
CA ASN A 319 -4.04 -20.21 18.42
C ASN A 319 -4.12 -21.74 18.29
N ASN A 320 -4.20 -22.44 19.41
CA ASN A 320 -4.24 -23.90 19.46
C ASN A 320 -5.58 -24.40 19.96
N ALA A 321 -6.14 -25.39 19.31
CA ALA A 321 -7.35 -26.08 19.76
C ALA A 321 -7.04 -27.52 20.14
N THR A 322 -7.74 -28.02 21.15
CA THR A 322 -7.69 -29.42 21.53
C THR A 322 -9.08 -30.04 21.58
N LEU A 323 -9.14 -31.31 21.28
CA LEU A 323 -10.36 -32.15 21.36
C LEU A 323 -10.13 -33.33 22.29
N LYS A 324 -11.08 -33.55 23.20
CA LYS A 324 -11.30 -34.80 23.95
C LYS A 324 -12.70 -35.31 23.71
N SER A 325 -12.91 -36.59 23.81
CA SER A 325 -14.22 -37.23 23.83
C SER A 325 -14.15 -38.57 24.62
N ASP A 326 -15.24 -39.28 24.71
CA ASP A 326 -15.22 -40.60 25.33
C ASP A 326 -14.29 -41.56 24.55
N GLU A 327 -14.23 -41.44 23.23
CA GLU A 327 -13.37 -42.24 22.36
C GLU A 327 -11.95 -41.66 22.22
N ILE A 328 -11.79 -40.36 22.46
CA ILE A 328 -10.50 -39.64 22.34
C ILE A 328 -10.04 -39.22 23.73
N THR A 329 -9.47 -40.16 24.46
CA THR A 329 -9.01 -39.94 25.85
C THR A 329 -7.70 -39.14 25.93
N THR A 330 -6.81 -39.31 24.95
CA THR A 330 -5.62 -38.47 24.79
C THR A 330 -6.00 -37.27 23.92
N PRO A 331 -5.82 -36.04 24.44
CA PRO A 331 -6.17 -34.85 23.65
C PRO A 331 -5.53 -34.85 22.28
N GLN A 332 -6.33 -34.59 21.25
CA GLN A 332 -5.85 -34.32 19.93
C GLN A 332 -5.73 -32.80 19.76
N GLU A 333 -4.66 -32.32 19.16
CA GLU A 333 -4.36 -30.91 19.03
C GLU A 333 -4.21 -30.50 17.57
N ASP A 334 -4.63 -29.29 17.24
CA ASP A 334 -4.32 -28.66 15.97
C ASP A 334 -4.01 -27.17 16.17
N PRO A 335 -2.75 -26.77 16.03
CA PRO A 335 -2.33 -25.38 16.09
C PRO A 335 -2.63 -24.66 14.77
N ALA A 336 -3.19 -23.48 14.88
CA ALA A 336 -3.33 -22.55 13.77
C ALA A 336 -2.68 -21.21 14.12
N PHE A 337 -2.45 -20.39 13.11
CA PHE A 337 -1.97 -19.04 13.35
C PHE A 337 -2.66 -18.06 12.40
N TRP A 338 -2.78 -16.83 12.84
CA TRP A 338 -3.11 -15.69 12.03
C TRP A 338 -1.86 -14.86 11.85
N ASN A 339 -1.57 -14.45 10.62
CA ASN A 339 -0.51 -13.50 10.35
C ASN A 339 -1.11 -12.24 9.74
N ASN A 340 -0.66 -11.10 10.22
CA ASN A 340 -0.67 -9.93 9.36
C ASN A 340 0.28 -10.24 8.20
N THR A 341 -0.22 -10.19 6.98
CA THR A 341 0.55 -10.64 5.81
C THR A 341 1.94 -10.01 5.83
N GLU A 342 2.96 -10.84 5.98
CA GLU A 342 4.33 -10.36 5.94
C GLU A 342 4.64 -9.91 4.51
N LEU A 343 4.74 -8.60 4.35
CA LEU A 343 5.11 -8.00 3.10
C LEU A 343 6.61 -7.72 3.09
N LYS A 344 7.29 -8.18 2.04
CA LYS A 344 8.66 -7.77 1.75
C LYS A 344 8.63 -6.92 0.49
N PHE A 345 9.19 -5.75 0.60
CA PHE A 345 9.26 -4.79 -0.49
C PHE A 345 10.67 -4.22 -0.56
N TRP A 346 11.17 -4.10 -1.77
CA TRP A 346 12.37 -3.35 -2.04
C TRP A 346 12.16 -2.51 -3.29
N VAL A 347 12.77 -1.37 -3.34
CA VAL A 347 12.80 -0.49 -4.51
C VAL A 347 14.17 0.12 -4.64
N THR A 348 14.65 0.19 -5.85
CA THR A 348 15.85 0.93 -6.26
C THR A 348 15.48 1.88 -7.38
N GLY A 349 16.26 2.91 -7.55
CA GLY A 349 16.10 3.84 -8.65
C GLY A 349 17.21 4.85 -8.60
N ASP A 350 17.59 5.29 -9.79
CA ASP A 350 18.61 6.29 -9.97
C ASP A 350 17.95 7.64 -10.30
N THR A 351 18.71 8.70 -10.16
CA THR A 351 18.38 10.00 -10.74
C THR A 351 19.44 10.40 -11.74
N THR A 352 19.04 11.20 -12.72
CA THR A 352 19.94 11.85 -13.68
C THR A 352 19.83 13.36 -13.49
N VAL A 353 20.98 14.01 -13.42
CA VAL A 353 21.08 15.48 -13.41
C VAL A 353 21.64 15.92 -14.74
N THR A 354 20.84 16.68 -15.49
CA THR A 354 21.24 17.27 -16.78
C THR A 354 21.76 18.68 -16.56
N VAL A 355 22.97 18.96 -17.04
CA VAL A 355 23.52 20.29 -17.00
C VAL A 355 23.47 20.91 -18.41
N GLN A 356 22.98 22.14 -18.52
CA GLN A 356 22.90 22.91 -19.74
C GLN A 356 23.67 24.21 -19.57
N LYS A 357 24.55 24.50 -20.51
CA LYS A 357 25.26 25.75 -20.55
C LYS A 357 24.51 26.77 -21.40
N GLU A 358 24.39 27.98 -20.88
CA GLU A 358 23.84 29.12 -21.59
C GLU A 358 24.88 30.25 -21.60
N TRP A 359 25.03 30.94 -22.75
CA TRP A 359 25.94 32.05 -22.95
C TRP A 359 25.13 33.29 -23.25
N VAL A 360 25.47 34.41 -22.62
CA VAL A 360 24.74 35.68 -22.75
C VAL A 360 25.70 36.80 -23.05
N GLY A 361 25.40 37.62 -24.08
CA GLY A 361 26.14 38.85 -24.40
C GLY A 361 27.53 38.66 -25.03
N ASP A 362 27.73 37.46 -25.65
CA ASP A 362 29.00 37.10 -26.30
C ASP A 362 28.82 36.77 -27.77
N SER A 363 29.95 36.57 -28.47
CA SER A 363 29.98 35.92 -29.78
C SER A 363 30.30 34.43 -29.64
N GLU A 364 29.81 33.61 -30.55
CA GLU A 364 30.05 32.15 -30.50
C GLU A 364 31.56 31.82 -30.56
N ALA A 365 32.37 32.66 -31.21
CA ALA A 365 33.82 32.51 -31.32
C ALA A 365 34.55 32.72 -29.98
N ASP A 366 33.97 33.43 -29.03
CA ASP A 366 34.55 33.68 -27.70
C ASP A 366 34.28 32.55 -26.70
N ARG A 367 33.38 31.61 -27.04
CA ARG A 367 32.94 30.53 -26.13
C ARG A 367 34.01 29.46 -26.01
N LYS A 368 34.33 29.11 -24.77
CA LYS A 368 35.30 28.07 -24.44
C LYS A 368 34.58 26.94 -23.70
N GLU A 369 35.14 25.74 -23.78
CA GLU A 369 34.68 24.62 -22.95
C GLU A 369 34.73 25.03 -21.49
N ILE A 370 33.75 24.51 -20.73
CA ILE A 370 33.70 24.70 -19.30
C ILE A 370 33.63 23.32 -18.60
N THR A 371 34.17 23.28 -17.39
CA THR A 371 34.06 22.10 -16.54
C THR A 371 33.13 22.39 -15.35
N VAL A 372 32.20 21.48 -15.07
CA VAL A 372 31.32 21.57 -13.93
C VAL A 372 31.59 20.42 -12.99
N GLN A 373 31.55 20.70 -11.69
CA GLN A 373 31.66 19.76 -10.59
C GLN A 373 30.25 19.51 -10.00
N LEU A 374 29.84 18.23 -9.87
CA LEU A 374 28.58 17.90 -9.23
C LEU A 374 28.66 18.17 -7.72
N VAL A 375 27.58 18.72 -7.19
CA VAL A 375 27.37 19.04 -5.76
C VAL A 375 26.11 18.33 -5.30
N ALA A 376 26.18 17.63 -4.16
CA ALA A 376 25.03 17.01 -3.51
C ALA A 376 24.88 17.58 -2.09
N ASP A 377 23.69 18.07 -1.74
CA ASP A 377 23.39 18.68 -0.43
C ASP A 377 24.45 19.72 0.00
N GLY A 378 24.91 20.53 -0.96
CA GLY A 378 25.93 21.56 -0.75
C GLY A 378 27.38 21.05 -0.65
N LYS A 379 27.63 19.75 -0.86
CA LYS A 379 28.97 19.15 -0.84
C LYS A 379 29.40 18.73 -2.25
N LYS A 380 30.63 19.10 -2.65
CA LYS A 380 31.23 18.61 -3.88
C LYS A 380 31.41 17.09 -3.82
N LEU A 381 31.11 16.41 -4.92
CA LEU A 381 31.34 14.99 -5.06
C LEU A 381 32.65 14.75 -5.82
N ASP A 382 33.66 14.25 -5.15
CA ASP A 382 34.99 14.05 -5.71
C ASP A 382 34.96 13.19 -6.97
N GLY A 383 35.67 13.64 -8.01
CA GLY A 383 35.73 12.96 -9.30
C GLY A 383 34.46 13.05 -10.17
N MET A 384 33.39 13.68 -9.68
CA MET A 384 32.14 13.85 -10.42
C MET A 384 32.15 15.17 -11.20
N THR A 385 32.94 15.19 -12.27
CA THR A 385 33.06 16.36 -13.18
C THR A 385 32.58 16.02 -14.59
N LYS A 386 32.10 17.02 -15.31
CA LYS A 386 31.76 16.97 -16.74
C LYS A 386 32.24 18.20 -17.45
N THR A 387 32.77 18.03 -18.68
CA THR A 387 33.11 19.12 -19.56
C THR A 387 31.96 19.33 -20.55
N LEU A 388 31.53 20.58 -20.70
CA LEU A 388 30.54 21.01 -21.67
C LEU A 388 31.25 21.75 -22.82
N THR A 389 31.05 21.27 -24.02
CA THR A 389 31.67 21.78 -25.23
C THR A 389 30.62 22.10 -26.28
N LYS A 390 31.03 22.75 -27.36
CA LYS A 390 30.17 23.00 -28.52
C LYS A 390 29.71 21.66 -29.15
N GLU A 391 30.62 20.69 -29.25
CA GLU A 391 30.34 19.38 -29.83
C GLU A 391 29.32 18.60 -28.99
N SER A 392 29.31 18.77 -27.69
CA SER A 392 28.30 18.18 -26.81
C SER A 392 26.95 18.91 -26.83
N GLY A 393 26.84 19.98 -27.66
CA GLY A 393 25.67 20.86 -27.65
C GLY A 393 25.49 21.62 -26.35
N TRP A 394 26.60 21.86 -25.62
CA TRP A 394 26.60 22.53 -24.32
C TRP A 394 25.77 21.84 -23.27
N LYS A 395 25.72 20.48 -23.32
CA LYS A 395 24.97 19.62 -22.37
C LYS A 395 25.84 18.48 -21.86
N ALA A 396 25.57 18.06 -20.62
CA ALA A 396 26.13 16.85 -20.05
C ALA A 396 25.18 16.28 -19.01
N ASP A 397 25.20 14.95 -18.86
CA ASP A 397 24.39 14.21 -17.88
C ASP A 397 25.27 13.54 -16.83
N PHE A 398 24.92 13.73 -15.57
CA PHE A 398 25.37 12.89 -14.47
C PHE A 398 24.29 11.84 -14.22
N THR A 399 24.60 10.59 -14.52
CA THR A 399 23.66 9.47 -14.47
C THR A 399 23.93 8.54 -13.29
N LYS A 400 22.98 7.67 -12.96
CA LYS A 400 23.09 6.66 -11.88
C LYS A 400 23.37 7.29 -10.51
N LEU A 401 22.79 8.44 -10.24
CA LEU A 401 22.92 9.12 -8.97
C LEU A 401 21.83 8.63 -8.02
N PRO A 402 22.11 8.48 -6.70
CA PRO A 402 21.08 8.18 -5.74
C PRO A 402 20.07 9.35 -5.64
N GLY A 403 18.77 9.05 -5.65
CA GLY A 403 17.72 10.08 -5.53
C GLY A 403 17.38 10.42 -4.08
N ILE A 404 17.59 9.46 -3.16
CA ILE A 404 17.20 9.54 -1.75
C ILE A 404 18.34 9.03 -0.88
N LYS A 405 18.59 9.73 0.22
CA LYS A 405 19.51 9.34 1.28
C LYS A 405 18.88 9.65 2.65
N ASP A 406 18.92 8.68 3.57
CA ASP A 406 18.44 8.83 4.95
C ASP A 406 17.01 9.44 5.02
N GLY A 407 16.13 8.97 4.15
CA GLY A 407 14.73 9.40 4.07
C GLY A 407 14.49 10.76 3.41
N LYS A 408 15.52 11.42 2.90
CA LYS A 408 15.42 12.74 2.28
C LYS A 408 15.87 12.71 0.82
N LYS A 409 15.17 13.48 -0.02
CA LYS A 409 15.60 13.75 -1.37
C LYS A 409 16.96 14.45 -1.35
N ILE A 410 17.90 13.96 -2.19
CA ILE A 410 19.20 14.61 -2.37
C ILE A 410 19.01 15.82 -3.30
N GLU A 411 19.43 16.99 -2.85
CA GLU A 411 19.42 18.20 -3.67
C GLU A 411 20.73 18.35 -4.43
N TYR A 412 20.64 18.10 -5.74
CA TYR A 412 21.78 18.25 -6.65
C TYR A 412 21.89 19.64 -7.20
N SER A 413 23.14 20.10 -7.32
CA SER A 413 23.57 21.33 -7.99
C SER A 413 24.89 21.09 -8.69
N VAL A 414 25.43 22.09 -9.38
CA VAL A 414 26.77 22.06 -9.93
C VAL A 414 27.52 23.36 -9.60
N GLU A 415 28.83 23.30 -9.64
CA GLU A 415 29.72 24.46 -9.59
C GLU A 415 30.56 24.47 -10.86
N GLU A 416 30.65 25.60 -11.53
CA GLU A 416 31.58 25.79 -12.65
C GLU A 416 32.98 25.90 -12.08
N VAL A 417 33.88 25.01 -12.46
CA VAL A 417 35.22 24.92 -11.88
C VAL A 417 36.10 26.03 -12.40
N ASN A 418 36.01 26.32 -13.70
CA ASN A 418 36.83 27.33 -14.39
C ASN A 418 35.91 28.23 -15.21
N THR A 419 35.42 29.28 -14.62
CA THR A 419 34.70 30.31 -15.36
C THR A 419 35.69 31.04 -16.31
N PRO A 420 35.45 31.07 -17.62
CA PRO A 420 36.36 31.75 -18.55
C PRO A 420 36.53 33.23 -18.26
N ASP A 421 37.76 33.76 -18.47
CA ASP A 421 38.04 35.15 -18.29
C ASP A 421 37.08 36.04 -19.11
N GLY A 422 36.60 37.09 -18.51
CA GLY A 422 35.64 38.02 -19.12
C GLY A 422 34.17 37.59 -19.00
N TYR A 423 33.87 36.57 -18.18
CA TYR A 423 32.50 36.14 -17.90
C TYR A 423 32.19 36.12 -16.39
N THR A 424 30.93 36.32 -16.10
CA THR A 424 30.36 36.06 -14.76
C THR A 424 29.45 34.85 -14.86
N SER A 425 29.67 33.83 -13.97
CA SER A 425 28.91 32.60 -13.96
C SER A 425 27.77 32.66 -12.94
N LYS A 426 26.61 32.10 -13.29
CA LYS A 426 25.46 31.88 -12.44
C LYS A 426 24.91 30.49 -12.67
N VAL A 427 24.60 29.77 -11.59
CA VAL A 427 23.96 28.46 -11.64
C VAL A 427 22.50 28.62 -11.25
N GLU A 428 21.60 28.05 -12.06
CA GLU A 428 20.15 28.13 -11.87
C GLU A 428 19.53 26.74 -12.01
N LYS A 429 18.65 26.38 -11.10
CA LYS A 429 17.83 25.16 -11.20
C LYS A 429 16.54 25.50 -11.94
N ILE A 430 16.20 24.72 -12.96
CA ILE A 430 14.97 24.93 -13.72
C ILE A 430 13.81 24.25 -12.99
N ASN A 431 13.02 25.02 -12.27
CA ASN A 431 11.87 24.57 -11.48
C ASN A 431 12.24 23.37 -10.58
N ASP A 432 11.30 22.48 -10.32
CA ASP A 432 11.53 21.23 -9.58
C ASP A 432 12.18 20.12 -10.44
N SER A 433 12.72 20.46 -11.60
CA SER A 433 13.38 19.47 -12.47
C SER A 433 14.82 19.21 -12.03
N ASN A 434 15.40 18.10 -12.51
CA ASN A 434 16.82 17.81 -12.35
C ASN A 434 17.67 18.42 -13.50
N VAL A 435 17.20 19.51 -14.09
CA VAL A 435 17.92 20.27 -15.10
C VAL A 435 18.52 21.51 -14.44
N ILE A 436 19.83 21.65 -14.58
CA ILE A 436 20.61 22.77 -14.03
C ILE A 436 21.21 23.56 -15.17
N LYS A 437 20.96 24.86 -15.19
CA LYS A 437 21.58 25.78 -16.11
C LYS A 437 22.81 26.41 -15.51
N VAL A 438 23.90 26.50 -16.28
CA VAL A 438 25.08 27.28 -15.97
C VAL A 438 25.12 28.42 -16.99
N VAL A 439 24.83 29.64 -16.54
CA VAL A 439 24.73 30.84 -17.37
C VAL A 439 26.01 31.65 -17.24
N ASN A 440 26.75 31.85 -18.33
CA ASN A 440 27.88 32.78 -18.37
C ASN A 440 27.48 34.00 -19.13
N THR A 441 27.54 35.14 -18.44
CA THR A 441 27.27 36.45 -19.01
C THR A 441 28.61 37.16 -19.30
N SER A 442 28.80 37.64 -20.53
CA SER A 442 29.99 38.37 -20.93
C SER A 442 30.07 39.71 -20.19
N ASN A 443 31.25 40.01 -19.63
CA ASN A 443 31.55 41.29 -18.99
C ASN A 443 32.04 42.35 -20.01
N LYS A 444 32.12 42.00 -21.32
CA LYS A 444 32.45 42.95 -22.35
C LYS A 444 31.32 43.97 -22.48
N PRO A 445 31.63 45.30 -22.61
CA PRO A 445 30.58 46.28 -22.85
C PRO A 445 29.88 45.94 -24.16
N THR A 446 28.56 45.85 -24.14
CA THR A 446 27.75 45.67 -25.35
C THR A 446 27.91 46.92 -26.21
N THR A 447 28.72 46.84 -27.25
CA THR A 447 28.78 47.91 -28.26
C THR A 447 27.48 47.79 -29.05
N THR A 448 26.50 48.59 -28.72
CA THR A 448 25.29 48.75 -29.53
C THR A 448 25.74 49.45 -30.81
N THR A 449 26.01 48.68 -31.84
CA THR A 449 26.18 49.24 -33.18
C THR A 449 24.83 49.76 -33.65
N THR A 450 24.57 51.03 -33.41
CA THR A 450 23.45 51.72 -34.03
C THR A 450 23.75 51.74 -35.53
N GLU A 451 23.17 50.85 -36.31
CA GLU A 451 23.16 51.02 -37.77
C GLU A 451 22.41 52.28 -38.05
N SER A 452 23.22 53.32 -38.39
CA SER A 452 22.71 54.56 -38.99
C SER A 452 22.17 54.20 -40.36
N THR A 453 20.86 53.99 -40.45
CA THR A 453 20.18 53.95 -41.74
C THR A 453 20.22 55.32 -42.36
N THR A 454 21.22 55.55 -43.23
CA THR A 454 21.28 56.76 -44.06
C THR A 454 20.16 56.65 -45.11
N THR A 455 19.05 57.32 -44.84
CA THR A 455 17.95 57.44 -45.80
C THR A 455 18.41 58.38 -46.89
N THR A 456 18.86 57.86 -48.04
CA THR A 456 19.14 58.66 -49.26
C THR A 456 17.77 59.02 -49.87
N THR A 457 17.37 60.26 -49.69
CA THR A 457 16.18 60.81 -50.33
C THR A 457 16.56 61.13 -51.82
N THR A 458 16.13 60.25 -52.70
CA THR A 458 16.22 60.52 -54.15
C THR A 458 15.00 61.37 -54.52
N THR A 459 15.28 62.67 -54.87
CA THR A 459 14.24 63.55 -55.36
C THR A 459 14.04 63.24 -56.84
N GLU A 460 12.88 62.70 -57.16
CA GLU A 460 12.42 62.39 -58.50
C GLU A 460 11.79 63.71 -59.11
N ALA A 461 12.23 64.12 -60.26
CA ALA A 461 11.70 65.29 -60.98
C ALA A 461 10.39 64.93 -61.72
N PRO A 462 9.46 65.87 -61.87
CA PRO A 462 8.13 65.58 -62.40
C PRO A 462 8.14 65.27 -63.91
N ALA A 463 7.53 64.20 -64.33
CA ALA A 463 7.32 63.80 -65.69
C ALA A 463 6.25 64.67 -66.38
N THR A 464 6.58 65.19 -67.47
CA THR A 464 5.73 66.04 -68.38
C THR A 464 4.76 65.08 -69.13
N THR A 465 3.45 65.29 -68.97
CA THR A 465 2.42 64.58 -69.68
C THR A 465 2.28 65.23 -71.09
N THR A 466 2.51 64.47 -72.15
CA THR A 466 2.15 64.84 -73.53
C THR A 466 0.92 64.02 -73.95
N THR A 467 -0.19 64.73 -74.14
CA THR A 467 -1.43 64.24 -74.73
C THR A 467 -1.28 64.19 -76.22
N THR A 468 -1.55 63.01 -76.85
CA THR A 468 -1.76 62.98 -78.32
C THR A 468 -3.08 62.25 -78.56
N THR A 469 -4.01 63.00 -79.16
CA THR A 469 -5.29 62.63 -79.74
C THR A 469 -5.09 61.90 -81.05
N THR A 470 -5.71 60.73 -81.26
CA THR A 470 -6.55 60.30 -82.39
C THR A 470 -7.25 59.01 -82.08
#